data_735120b398f96a962bff53ae1879e6ca
#
_entry.id   735120b398f96a962bff53ae1879e6ca
#
_cell.length_a   1.000
_cell.length_b   1.000
_cell.length_c   1.000
_cell.angle_alpha   90.00
_cell.angle_beta   90.00
_cell.angle_gamma   90.00
#
_symmetry.space_group_name_H-M   'P 1'
#
loop_
_entity.id
_entity.type
_entity.pdbx_description
1 polymer ?
#
loop_
_entity_poly.entity_id
_entity_poly.type
_entity_poly.pdbx_seq_one_letter_code
_entity_poly.pdbx_strand_id
1 'polypeptide(L)'
;RASVGHYLPVVVFGALGQAVPDRVMAGAGSPLWALTQTGHQDDGSAYANVLFFNGGMGALANKDGESCLSWPSNISSTPVEVAERNAPLIFHKKALRPESGGAGRHRGGAGQDILMECTNDTPIAMMFMAERTRVPAPGFDGGCDGEIGDVQINGESVNHRTQHILKKGDKILVRTPGGGGYGA
;
A
#
# COMPACT_ATOMS: atom_id res chain seq x y z
N ARG A 1 8.09 -11.84 -8.17
CA ARG A 1 7.54 -11.77 -9.54
C ARG A 1 6.29 -10.90 -9.60
N ALA A 2 5.29 -11.14 -8.75
CA ALA A 2 4.01 -10.43 -8.80
C ALA A 2 4.18 -8.91 -8.68
N SER A 3 4.90 -8.42 -7.67
CA SER A 3 5.12 -6.97 -7.46
C SER A 3 5.79 -6.31 -8.67
N VAL A 4 6.84 -6.90 -9.21
CA VAL A 4 7.55 -6.35 -10.40
C VAL A 4 6.63 -6.32 -11.61
N GLY A 5 5.82 -7.37 -11.82
CA GLY A 5 4.86 -7.43 -12.92
C GLY A 5 3.83 -6.30 -12.92
N HIS A 6 3.43 -5.83 -11.74
CA HIS A 6 2.50 -4.71 -11.60
C HIS A 6 3.08 -3.36 -12.10
N TYR A 7 4.41 -3.21 -12.13
CA TYR A 7 5.03 -1.99 -12.64
C TYR A 7 5.24 -1.95 -14.15
N LEU A 8 5.11 -3.09 -14.84
CA LEU A 8 5.28 -3.12 -16.30
C LEU A 8 4.35 -2.14 -17.03
N PRO A 9 3.01 -2.11 -16.75
CA PRO A 9 2.14 -1.14 -17.40
C PRO A 9 2.50 0.32 -17.07
N VAL A 10 2.95 0.60 -15.84
CA VAL A 10 3.38 1.96 -15.45
C VAL A 10 4.61 2.41 -16.27
N VAL A 11 5.57 1.52 -16.46
CA VAL A 11 6.76 1.78 -17.29
C VAL A 11 6.37 2.00 -18.74
N VAL A 12 5.46 1.18 -19.28
CA VAL A 12 4.96 1.32 -20.64
C VAL A 12 4.22 2.65 -20.83
N PHE A 13 3.37 3.03 -19.90
CA PHE A 13 2.69 4.33 -19.94
C PHE A 13 3.67 5.50 -19.86
N GLY A 14 4.69 5.42 -19.00
CA GLY A 14 5.74 6.43 -18.93
C GLY A 14 6.48 6.60 -20.28
N ALA A 15 6.75 5.49 -20.98
CA ALA A 15 7.39 5.54 -22.30
C ALA A 15 6.44 6.06 -23.39
N LEU A 16 5.16 5.68 -23.36
CA LEU A 16 4.16 6.09 -24.35
C LEU A 16 3.63 7.50 -24.12
N GLY A 17 3.80 8.06 -22.93
CA GLY A 17 3.25 9.36 -22.56
C GLY A 17 3.67 10.50 -23.46
N GLN A 18 4.86 10.45 -24.06
CA GLN A 18 5.33 11.45 -25.02
C GLN A 18 4.60 11.38 -26.36
N ALA A 19 4.12 10.20 -26.76
CA ALA A 19 3.46 9.98 -28.04
C ALA A 19 1.93 10.09 -27.96
N VAL A 20 1.35 9.60 -26.86
CA VAL A 20 -0.12 9.54 -26.65
C VAL A 20 -0.50 9.96 -25.23
N PRO A 21 -0.24 11.22 -24.84
CA PRO A 21 -0.42 11.67 -23.46
C PRO A 21 -1.85 11.46 -22.95
N ASP A 22 -2.85 11.64 -23.77
CA ASP A 22 -4.28 11.48 -23.44
C ASP A 22 -4.74 10.04 -23.20
N ARG A 23 -3.86 9.06 -23.46
CA ARG A 23 -4.13 7.62 -23.33
C ARG A 23 -3.31 6.92 -22.25
N VAL A 24 -2.53 7.66 -21.52
CA VAL A 24 -1.70 7.12 -20.45
C VAL A 24 -2.24 7.52 -19.07
N MET A 25 -1.77 6.83 -18.06
CA MET A 25 -2.07 7.07 -16.66
C MET A 25 -0.80 7.60 -15.98
N ALA A 26 -0.95 8.54 -15.06
CA ALA A 26 0.12 8.94 -14.16
C ALA A 26 0.63 7.75 -13.32
N GLY A 27 1.70 7.91 -12.60
CA GLY A 27 2.28 6.85 -11.79
C GLY A 27 1.29 6.26 -10.81
N ALA A 28 1.17 4.95 -10.76
CA ALA A 28 0.43 4.28 -9.70
C ALA A 28 1.27 4.28 -8.41
N GLY A 29 0.62 4.43 -7.27
CA GLY A 29 1.14 4.10 -5.96
C GLY A 29 1.60 2.65 -5.95
N SER A 30 1.60 1.96 -4.84
CA SER A 30 1.88 0.54 -4.90
C SER A 30 0.58 -0.25 -5.09
N PRO A 31 0.47 -1.07 -6.12
CA PRO A 31 -0.72 -1.89 -6.34
C PRO A 31 -0.85 -3.03 -5.32
N LEU A 32 0.24 -3.36 -4.63
CA LEU A 32 0.27 -4.50 -3.73
C LEU A 32 1.34 -4.34 -2.65
N TRP A 33 0.94 -3.92 -1.48
CA TRP A 33 1.72 -4.13 -0.28
C TRP A 33 1.29 -5.43 0.38
N ALA A 34 2.25 -6.28 0.75
CA ALA A 34 1.99 -7.51 1.46
C ALA A 34 2.60 -7.46 2.86
N LEU A 35 1.81 -7.90 3.83
CA LEU A 35 2.22 -8.12 5.20
C LEU A 35 2.13 -9.61 5.46
N THR A 36 3.26 -10.27 5.62
CA THR A 36 3.32 -11.68 6.00
C THR A 36 3.53 -11.79 7.50
N GLN A 37 2.84 -12.70 8.12
CA GLN A 37 2.91 -12.94 9.56
C GLN A 37 2.90 -14.43 9.85
N THR A 38 3.79 -14.85 10.73
CA THR A 38 3.89 -16.24 11.18
C THR A 38 4.10 -16.28 12.69
N GLY A 39 3.54 -17.28 13.33
CA GLY A 39 3.65 -17.45 14.77
C GLY A 39 2.84 -18.64 15.25
N HIS A 40 2.52 -18.63 16.52
CA HIS A 40 1.65 -19.61 17.15
C HIS A 40 0.49 -18.89 17.82
N GLN A 41 -0.70 -19.46 17.75
CA GLN A 41 -1.85 -19.02 18.57
C GLN A 41 -1.62 -19.37 20.03
N ASP A 42 -2.44 -18.81 20.92
CA ASP A 42 -2.33 -19.08 22.36
C ASP A 42 -2.58 -20.57 22.72
N ASP A 43 -3.26 -21.32 21.85
CA ASP A 43 -3.43 -22.78 21.96
C ASP A 43 -2.22 -23.59 21.46
N GLY A 44 -1.16 -22.92 20.99
CA GLY A 44 0.06 -23.53 20.45
C GLY A 44 -0.02 -23.93 18.99
N SER A 45 -1.15 -23.74 18.30
CA SER A 45 -1.27 -24.01 16.87
C SER A 45 -0.45 -23.02 16.05
N ALA A 46 0.31 -23.49 15.07
CA ALA A 46 1.08 -22.64 14.17
C ALA A 46 0.16 -22.00 13.13
N TYR A 47 0.42 -20.74 12.79
CA TYR A 47 -0.26 -20.05 11.68
C TYR A 47 0.72 -19.32 10.78
N ALA A 48 0.32 -19.18 9.52
CA ALA A 48 0.93 -18.28 8.55
C ALA A 48 -0.18 -17.53 7.81
N ASN A 49 -0.10 -16.23 7.76
CA ASN A 49 -1.11 -15.38 7.12
C ASN A 49 -0.44 -14.31 6.26
N VAL A 50 -1.13 -13.88 5.21
CA VAL A 50 -0.71 -12.80 4.33
C VAL A 50 -1.87 -11.83 4.16
N LEU A 51 -1.64 -10.57 4.49
CA LEU A 51 -2.58 -9.48 4.26
C LEU A 51 -2.08 -8.61 3.11
N PHE A 52 -3.01 -8.12 2.30
CA PHE A 52 -2.72 -7.23 1.19
C PHE A 52 -3.34 -5.86 1.41
N PHE A 53 -2.56 -4.83 1.11
CA PHE A 53 -2.98 -3.43 1.18
C PHE A 53 -2.62 -2.72 -0.12
N ASN A 54 -3.50 -1.86 -0.58
CA ASN A 54 -3.38 -1.20 -1.88
C ASN A 54 -3.06 0.28 -1.71
N GLY A 55 -2.23 0.81 -2.58
CA GLY A 55 -2.02 2.25 -2.74
C GLY A 55 -3.04 2.89 -3.67
N GLY A 56 -2.86 4.16 -3.97
CA GLY A 56 -3.71 4.89 -4.91
C GLY A 56 -3.34 4.61 -6.37
N MET A 57 -4.33 4.57 -7.25
CA MET A 57 -4.14 4.53 -8.69
C MET A 57 -3.69 5.91 -9.21
N GLY A 58 -2.87 5.97 -10.24
CA GLY A 58 -2.54 7.22 -10.92
C GLY A 58 -3.76 7.83 -11.62
N ALA A 59 -3.79 9.15 -11.72
CA ALA A 59 -4.83 9.86 -12.46
C ALA A 59 -4.71 9.64 -13.97
N LEU A 60 -5.81 9.81 -14.69
CA LEU A 60 -5.88 9.76 -16.15
C LEU A 60 -6.12 11.16 -16.70
N ALA A 61 -6.01 11.30 -18.03
CA ALA A 61 -6.26 12.56 -18.71
C ALA A 61 -7.69 13.13 -18.54
N ASN A 62 -8.65 12.27 -18.19
CA ASN A 62 -10.09 12.60 -18.14
C ASN A 62 -10.76 12.24 -16.81
N LYS A 63 -10.03 11.71 -15.83
CA LYS A 63 -10.60 11.41 -14.51
C LYS A 63 -9.52 11.25 -13.43
N ASP A 64 -9.94 11.44 -12.19
CA ASP A 64 -9.12 11.19 -11.01
C ASP A 64 -8.74 9.70 -10.88
N GLY A 65 -7.65 9.44 -10.20
CA GLY A 65 -7.24 8.08 -9.83
C GLY A 65 -8.12 7.51 -8.73
N GLU A 66 -8.42 6.21 -8.83
CA GLU A 66 -9.18 5.51 -7.79
C GLU A 66 -8.33 5.30 -6.55
N SER A 67 -8.94 5.49 -5.37
CA SER A 67 -8.27 5.28 -4.09
C SER A 67 -8.20 3.80 -3.73
N CYS A 68 -7.07 3.37 -3.17
CA CYS A 68 -6.87 2.00 -2.69
C CYS A 68 -7.18 0.92 -3.73
N LEU A 69 -6.87 1.18 -4.99
CA LEU A 69 -7.07 0.24 -6.09
C LEU A 69 -5.79 -0.50 -6.45
N SER A 70 -5.83 -1.82 -6.39
CA SER A 70 -4.73 -2.69 -6.84
C SER A 70 -4.71 -2.79 -8.37
N TRP A 71 -4.30 -1.72 -9.03
CA TRP A 71 -4.16 -1.72 -10.48
C TRP A 71 -2.78 -2.29 -10.90
N PRO A 72 -2.67 -3.19 -11.89
CA PRO A 72 -3.72 -3.69 -12.77
C PRO A 72 -4.40 -4.99 -12.30
N SER A 73 -4.01 -5.60 -11.19
CA SER A 73 -4.49 -6.93 -10.79
C SER A 73 -5.86 -6.94 -10.11
N ASN A 74 -6.32 -5.80 -9.62
CA ASN A 74 -7.59 -5.65 -8.90
C ASN A 74 -7.77 -6.64 -7.72
N ILE A 75 -6.69 -6.85 -6.96
CA ILE A 75 -6.72 -7.69 -5.75
C ILE A 75 -7.63 -7.05 -4.71
N SER A 76 -8.61 -7.80 -4.23
CA SER A 76 -9.51 -7.36 -3.18
C SER A 76 -8.82 -7.32 -1.82
N SER A 77 -9.21 -6.35 -1.01
CA SER A 77 -8.77 -6.26 0.39
C SER A 77 -9.52 -7.28 1.25
N THR A 78 -8.80 -7.99 2.11
CA THR A 78 -9.43 -8.88 3.10
C THR A 78 -10.27 -8.05 4.08
N PRO A 79 -11.52 -8.47 4.38
CA PRO A 79 -12.31 -7.88 5.44
C PRO A 79 -11.57 -7.94 6.79
N VAL A 80 -11.73 -6.90 7.61
CA VAL A 80 -11.01 -6.78 8.89
C VAL A 80 -11.33 -7.96 9.81
N GLU A 81 -12.59 -8.34 9.89
CA GLU A 81 -13.07 -9.44 10.74
C GLU A 81 -12.45 -10.80 10.35
N VAL A 82 -12.23 -11.02 9.06
CA VAL A 82 -11.55 -12.23 8.56
C VAL A 82 -10.05 -12.18 8.89
N ALA A 83 -9.43 -11.00 8.77
CA ALA A 83 -8.03 -10.83 9.09
C ALA A 83 -7.76 -11.05 10.59
N GLU A 84 -8.59 -10.49 11.47
CA GLU A 84 -8.51 -10.63 12.92
C GLU A 84 -8.78 -12.08 13.38
N ARG A 85 -9.65 -12.79 12.69
CA ARG A 85 -9.91 -14.21 12.96
C ARG A 85 -8.73 -15.11 12.61
N ASN A 86 -8.00 -14.77 11.54
CA ASN A 86 -6.93 -15.62 11.00
C ASN A 86 -5.56 -15.34 11.63
N ALA A 87 -5.40 -14.22 12.32
CA ALA A 87 -4.15 -13.84 12.95
C ALA A 87 -4.42 -13.02 14.21
N PRO A 88 -3.57 -13.11 15.23
CA PRO A 88 -3.77 -12.40 16.49
C PRO A 88 -3.44 -10.91 16.38
N LEU A 89 -4.23 -10.21 15.60
CA LEU A 89 -4.16 -8.78 15.37
C LEU A 89 -5.54 -8.15 15.60
N ILE A 90 -5.55 -6.94 16.11
CA ILE A 90 -6.72 -6.06 16.14
C ILE A 90 -6.48 -4.86 15.26
N PHE A 91 -7.47 -4.48 14.46
CA PHE A 91 -7.43 -3.30 13.59
C PHE A 91 -8.10 -2.11 14.28
N HIS A 92 -7.31 -1.14 14.71
CA HIS A 92 -7.82 0.11 15.28
C HIS A 92 -8.26 1.12 14.22
N LYS A 93 -7.64 1.06 13.03
CA LYS A 93 -7.94 1.98 11.92
C LYS A 93 -7.70 1.28 10.60
N LYS A 94 -8.61 1.47 9.66
CA LYS A 94 -8.43 1.22 8.22
C LYS A 94 -9.18 2.30 7.47
N ALA A 95 -8.48 3.30 6.98
CA ALA A 95 -9.08 4.49 6.40
C ALA A 95 -8.28 4.97 5.19
N LEU A 96 -8.90 5.74 4.32
CA LEU A 96 -8.18 6.47 3.28
C LEU A 96 -7.17 7.42 3.93
N ARG A 97 -5.98 7.53 3.33
CA ARG A 97 -4.95 8.47 3.72
C ARG A 97 -5.20 9.79 3.01
N PRO A 98 -5.69 10.84 3.69
CA PRO A 98 -5.97 12.12 3.07
C PRO A 98 -4.73 12.68 2.37
N GLU A 99 -4.94 13.37 1.27
CA GLU A 99 -3.91 14.13 0.52
C GLU A 99 -2.71 13.31 0.02
N SER A 100 -2.75 11.99 0.12
CA SER A 100 -1.67 11.15 -0.39
C SER A 100 -1.64 11.03 -1.91
N GLY A 101 -2.74 11.26 -2.60
CA GLY A 101 -2.78 11.35 -4.06
C GLY A 101 -2.20 12.67 -4.56
N GLY A 102 -1.35 12.61 -5.59
CA GLY A 102 -0.74 13.78 -6.22
C GLY A 102 -1.80 14.76 -6.75
N ALA A 103 -1.59 16.05 -6.54
CA ALA A 103 -2.44 17.10 -7.06
C ALA A 103 -2.28 17.26 -8.59
N GLY A 104 -3.29 17.82 -9.25
CA GLY A 104 -3.32 18.07 -10.67
C GLY A 104 -4.74 18.43 -11.10
N ARG A 105 -4.96 18.68 -12.38
CA ARG A 105 -6.30 18.83 -12.94
C ARG A 105 -7.16 17.60 -12.64
N HIS A 106 -6.54 16.42 -12.67
CA HIS A 106 -7.06 15.17 -12.14
C HIS A 106 -6.15 14.68 -11.04
N ARG A 107 -6.72 14.41 -9.87
CA ARG A 107 -5.98 14.01 -8.68
C ARG A 107 -5.66 12.52 -8.70
N GLY A 108 -4.46 12.15 -8.26
CA GLY A 108 -4.11 10.75 -8.00
C GLY A 108 -4.97 10.16 -6.87
N GLY A 109 -5.22 8.86 -6.94
CA GLY A 109 -5.97 8.14 -5.91
C GLY A 109 -5.23 8.15 -4.58
N ALA A 110 -5.97 8.15 -3.48
CA ALA A 110 -5.39 8.08 -2.14
C ALA A 110 -4.96 6.65 -1.78
N GLY A 111 -3.89 6.53 -1.02
CA GLY A 111 -3.53 5.33 -0.28
C GLY A 111 -4.39 5.17 0.97
N GLN A 112 -3.96 4.31 1.88
CA GLN A 112 -4.66 4.04 3.14
C GLN A 112 -3.71 4.05 4.34
N ASP A 113 -4.26 4.42 5.49
CA ASP A 113 -3.68 4.26 6.82
C ASP A 113 -4.31 3.04 7.49
N ILE A 114 -3.49 2.09 7.91
CA ILE A 114 -3.92 0.90 8.64
C ILE A 114 -3.15 0.84 9.94
N LEU A 115 -3.84 0.95 11.07
CA LEU A 115 -3.27 0.80 12.41
C LEU A 115 -3.74 -0.53 12.99
N MET A 116 -2.79 -1.40 13.29
CA MET A 116 -3.01 -2.72 13.89
C MET A 116 -2.25 -2.83 15.21
N GLU A 117 -2.68 -3.74 16.06
CA GLU A 117 -2.01 -4.09 17.32
C GLU A 117 -1.92 -5.60 17.47
N CYS A 118 -0.76 -6.10 17.94
CA CYS A 118 -0.57 -7.51 18.26
C CYS A 118 -1.26 -7.87 19.57
N THR A 119 -2.07 -8.93 19.55
CA THR A 119 -2.87 -9.34 20.73
C THR A 119 -2.37 -10.61 21.42
N ASN A 120 -1.48 -11.36 20.78
CA ASN A 120 -1.01 -12.67 21.22
C ASN A 120 0.12 -12.57 22.27
N ASP A 121 0.12 -13.49 23.24
CA ASP A 121 1.19 -13.57 24.24
C ASP A 121 2.48 -14.15 23.65
N THR A 122 2.39 -14.98 22.59
CA THR A 122 3.57 -15.46 21.85
C THR A 122 4.01 -14.45 20.79
N PRO A 123 5.33 -14.25 20.59
CA PRO A 123 5.82 -13.30 19.59
C PRO A 123 5.41 -13.66 18.16
N ILE A 124 5.16 -12.63 17.36
CA ILE A 124 4.77 -12.73 15.96
C ILE A 124 5.95 -12.31 15.09
N ALA A 125 6.37 -13.17 14.15
CA ALA A 125 7.32 -12.78 13.13
C ALA A 125 6.58 -12.11 11.96
N MET A 126 6.96 -10.87 11.65
CA MET A 126 6.31 -10.05 10.64
C MET A 126 7.30 -9.55 9.60
N MET A 127 6.93 -9.62 8.32
CA MET A 127 7.69 -9.08 7.19
C MET A 127 6.79 -8.24 6.31
N PHE A 128 7.37 -7.17 5.76
CA PHE A 128 6.66 -6.25 4.88
C PHE A 128 7.25 -6.29 3.47
N MET A 129 6.39 -6.42 2.49
CA MET A 129 6.70 -6.12 1.09
C MET A 129 6.07 -4.76 0.79
N ALA A 130 6.85 -3.70 1.00
CA ALA A 130 6.42 -2.32 0.85
C ALA A 130 7.26 -1.63 -0.23
N GLU A 131 6.60 -1.02 -1.18
CA GLU A 131 7.22 -0.32 -2.30
C GLU A 131 6.81 1.16 -2.28
N ARG A 132 7.43 2.00 -3.11
CA ARG A 132 7.18 3.44 -3.10
C ARG A 132 7.44 4.11 -1.73
N THR A 133 8.39 3.58 -0.97
CA THR A 133 8.80 4.14 0.33
C THR A 133 9.93 5.17 0.21
N ARG A 134 10.53 5.31 -0.98
CA ARG A 134 11.61 6.26 -1.27
C ARG A 134 11.38 7.08 -2.52
N VAL A 135 10.76 6.46 -3.53
CA VAL A 135 10.47 7.09 -4.82
C VAL A 135 8.96 7.16 -4.96
N PRO A 136 8.37 8.34 -5.00
CA PRO A 136 6.93 8.50 -5.10
C PRO A 136 6.37 7.97 -6.43
N ALA A 137 5.07 7.84 -6.52
CA ALA A 137 4.38 7.63 -7.79
C ALA A 137 4.44 8.94 -8.59
N PRO A 138 5.09 8.97 -9.77
CA PRO A 138 5.26 10.22 -10.49
C PRO A 138 3.94 10.76 -11.02
N GLY A 139 3.77 12.09 -10.92
CA GLY A 139 2.74 12.79 -11.66
C GLY A 139 3.01 12.80 -13.16
N PHE A 140 2.05 13.23 -13.95
CA PHE A 140 2.18 13.31 -15.40
C PHE A 140 1.56 14.62 -15.92
N ASP A 141 2.11 15.14 -17.03
CA ASP A 141 1.63 16.34 -17.75
C ASP A 141 1.41 17.57 -16.83
N GLY A 142 2.34 17.82 -15.90
CA GLY A 142 2.26 18.91 -14.92
C GLY A 142 1.58 18.55 -13.60
N GLY A 143 1.04 17.35 -13.47
CA GLY A 143 0.53 16.85 -12.18
C GLY A 143 1.65 16.55 -11.18
N CYS A 144 1.34 16.63 -9.90
CA CYS A 144 2.28 16.36 -8.80
C CYS A 144 2.42 14.87 -8.54
N ASP A 145 3.56 14.52 -7.94
CA ASP A 145 3.80 13.17 -7.44
C ASP A 145 2.83 12.83 -6.29
N GLY A 146 2.54 11.53 -6.13
CA GLY A 146 1.84 11.04 -4.95
C GLY A 146 2.76 10.96 -3.73
N GLU A 147 2.19 10.91 -2.53
CA GLU A 147 2.94 10.72 -1.29
C GLU A 147 3.56 9.31 -1.21
N ILE A 148 4.76 9.21 -0.67
CA ILE A 148 5.42 7.93 -0.41
C ILE A 148 4.73 7.15 0.71
N GLY A 149 4.92 5.84 0.70
CA GLY A 149 4.46 4.96 1.78
C GLY A 149 5.44 4.87 2.94
N ASP A 150 4.95 4.42 4.09
CA ASP A 150 5.76 4.23 5.30
C ASP A 150 5.23 3.05 6.13
N VAL A 151 6.12 2.41 6.87
CA VAL A 151 5.79 1.38 7.86
C VAL A 151 6.39 1.79 9.18
N GLN A 152 5.55 1.88 10.21
CA GLN A 152 5.98 2.22 11.56
C GLN A 152 5.62 1.11 12.54
N ILE A 153 6.50 0.88 13.51
CA ILE A 153 6.24 0.03 14.67
C ILE A 153 6.40 0.91 15.91
N ASN A 154 5.37 0.97 16.74
CA ASN A 154 5.32 1.80 17.95
C ASN A 154 5.63 3.29 17.70
N GLY A 155 5.25 3.80 16.51
CA GLY A 155 5.45 5.20 16.12
C GLY A 155 6.79 5.50 15.47
N GLU A 156 7.69 4.54 15.34
CA GLU A 156 8.99 4.71 14.68
C GLU A 156 9.00 4.02 13.31
N SER A 157 9.44 4.74 12.27
CA SER A 157 9.62 4.18 10.93
C SER A 157 10.68 3.09 10.94
N VAL A 158 10.36 1.93 10.36
CA VAL A 158 11.22 0.75 10.39
C VAL A 158 11.70 0.33 9.01
N ASN A 159 12.75 -0.46 8.97
CA ASN A 159 13.23 -1.06 7.74
C ASN A 159 12.28 -2.20 7.31
N HIS A 160 11.40 -1.92 6.35
CA HIS A 160 10.42 -2.89 5.82
C HIS A 160 11.05 -4.10 5.08
N ARG A 161 12.36 -4.11 4.87
CA ARG A 161 13.08 -5.21 4.19
C ARG A 161 13.62 -6.27 5.15
N THR A 162 13.45 -6.07 6.46
CA THR A 162 13.88 -7.00 7.50
C THR A 162 12.67 -7.62 8.19
N GLN A 163 12.87 -8.79 8.78
CA GLN A 163 11.90 -9.39 9.65
C GLN A 163 11.88 -8.67 11.00
N HIS A 164 10.68 -8.44 11.52
CA HIS A 164 10.45 -7.88 12.85
C HIS A 164 9.77 -8.91 13.72
N ILE A 165 10.21 -9.00 14.97
CA ILE A 165 9.59 -9.85 15.99
C ILE A 165 8.78 -8.94 16.91
N LEU A 166 7.47 -9.07 16.84
CA LEU A 166 6.51 -8.24 17.54
C LEU A 166 5.93 -8.97 18.74
N LYS A 167 5.62 -8.21 19.78
CA LYS A 167 5.05 -8.69 21.03
C LYS A 167 3.63 -8.15 21.20
N LYS A 168 2.92 -8.71 22.14
CA LYS A 168 1.61 -8.22 22.55
C LYS A 168 1.66 -6.72 22.88
N GLY A 169 0.71 -5.97 22.36
CA GLY A 169 0.62 -4.53 22.52
C GLY A 169 1.44 -3.71 21.53
N ASP A 170 2.33 -4.32 20.74
CA ASP A 170 3.03 -3.60 19.68
C ASP A 170 2.06 -3.14 18.61
N LYS A 171 2.18 -1.87 18.22
CA LYS A 171 1.33 -1.21 17.23
C LYS A 171 2.06 -1.06 15.91
N ILE A 172 1.40 -1.44 14.84
CA ILE A 172 1.91 -1.36 13.48
C ILE A 172 1.06 -0.37 12.69
N LEU A 173 1.66 0.71 12.20
CA LEU A 173 1.04 1.63 11.28
C LEU A 173 1.58 1.39 9.87
N VAL A 174 0.71 0.97 8.97
CA VAL A 174 1.01 0.80 7.53
C VAL A 174 0.36 1.97 6.79
N ARG A 175 1.18 2.77 6.09
CA ARG A 175 0.74 3.92 5.30
C ARG A 175 1.06 3.65 3.84
N THR A 176 0.08 3.25 3.05
CA THR A 176 0.33 2.97 1.64
C THR A 176 0.47 4.26 0.82
N PRO A 177 1.24 4.24 -0.28
CA PRO A 177 1.47 5.42 -1.11
C PRO A 177 0.24 5.82 -1.91
N GLY A 178 0.15 7.10 -2.25
CA GLY A 178 -0.84 7.61 -3.21
C GLY A 178 -0.37 7.46 -4.65
N GLY A 179 -1.29 7.61 -5.59
CA GLY A 179 -1.02 7.71 -7.03
C GLY A 179 -0.61 9.12 -7.45
N GLY A 180 0.06 9.26 -8.60
CA GLY A 180 0.41 10.55 -9.19
C GLY A 180 -0.80 11.28 -9.79
N GLY A 181 -0.78 12.62 -9.77
CA GLY A 181 -1.76 13.47 -10.41
C GLY A 181 -1.53 13.62 -11.92
N TYR A 182 -2.51 14.13 -12.65
CA TYR A 182 -2.46 14.35 -14.08
C TYR A 182 -2.88 15.77 -14.45
N GLY A 183 -2.08 16.44 -15.27
CA GLY A 183 -2.33 17.80 -15.75
C GLY A 183 -2.02 18.87 -14.71
N ALA A 184 -1.71 20.07 -15.16
CA ALA A 184 -1.50 21.24 -14.30
C ALA A 184 -2.83 21.80 -13.77
#